data_f00d60ff0ac573f506149e34c39b0c89
#
_entry.id   f00d60ff0ac573f506149e34c39b0c89
#
_cell.length_a   1.000
_cell.length_b   1.000
_cell.length_c   1.000
_cell.angle_alpha   90.00
_cell.angle_beta   90.00
_cell.angle_gamma   90.00
#
_symmetry.space_group_name_H-M   'P 1'
#
loop_
_entity.id
_entity.type
_entity.pdbx_description
1 polymer ?
#
loop_
_entity_poly.entity_id
_entity_poly.type
_entity_poly.pdbx_seq_one_letter_code
_entity_poly.pdbx_strand_id
1 'polypeptide(L)'
;MKHRAVLFVAGIAALVAFSIAATGVAGTTKQGQAAAVAPPAVPNAAAIKAKYGGQTVTWVGDNAVGSSHKRDLLLAARFQKDTGIKIKLIPHPAASDAAYSQLARNFSSKSSSLDVMMIDVVWPGAFAPYLVDLKPKLGAQAKLHAAGIVANNTVDGKLVAMPWFGDFGILYYRTDLLQKYGYSAPPKTWTQLGTMAKKIQAGERGSNPDFYGLVYQGNAYEGLTCDALEWLASSGGGHFIDNGKASINNPKAVATLNMFRSWVGDISPRGVTSYQEEEARNAFASGNAAFMRNWPYAYAANQTTPVKGKFDVTVLPHGAGPSVGTVGGWQLAVSKYSKHIDASIELVRYLTSPGVEKFDAIYNTNVPTIPSVATDPAVVAVNPYLKPEIANVARVTRPSNSLKAKYNQGSQIIYQGINQILNGQDAKNVLPGIQSRLDRLLR
;
A
#
# COMPACT_ATOMS: atom_id res chain seq x y z
N MET A 1 -1.09 -65.62 -14.78
CA MET A 1 -2.08 -66.22 -15.71
C MET A 1 -3.31 -65.32 -15.79
N LYS A 2 -3.76 -65.14 -17.04
CA LYS A 2 -4.98 -64.51 -17.55
C LYS A 2 -4.98 -62.98 -17.71
N HIS A 3 -4.61 -62.61 -18.96
CA HIS A 3 -4.96 -61.37 -19.66
C HIS A 3 -6.47 -61.22 -19.83
N ARG A 4 -7.01 -60.03 -19.80
CA ARG A 4 -8.22 -59.66 -20.57
C ARG A 4 -8.04 -58.24 -21.16
N ALA A 5 -8.25 -58.24 -22.48
CA ALA A 5 -8.19 -57.11 -23.37
C ALA A 5 -9.38 -56.15 -23.18
N VAL A 6 -9.19 -54.86 -23.45
CA VAL A 6 -10.24 -53.85 -23.55
C VAL A 6 -10.38 -53.42 -25.00
N LEU A 7 -11.59 -53.52 -25.52
CA LEU A 7 -12.01 -53.09 -26.86
C LEU A 7 -12.18 -51.56 -26.90
N PHE A 8 -11.67 -50.95 -27.99
CA PHE A 8 -12.03 -49.63 -28.45
C PHE A 8 -13.36 -49.64 -29.21
N VAL A 9 -14.27 -48.73 -28.88
CA VAL A 9 -15.45 -48.42 -29.71
C VAL A 9 -15.34 -46.95 -30.10
N ALA A 10 -15.20 -46.71 -31.41
CA ALA A 10 -15.26 -45.41 -32.03
C ALA A 10 -16.73 -45.05 -32.35
N GLY A 11 -17.18 -43.91 -31.85
CA GLY A 11 -18.51 -43.34 -32.15
C GLY A 11 -18.38 -42.07 -32.99
N ILE A 12 -18.92 -42.12 -34.19
CA ILE A 12 -19.05 -41.01 -35.15
C ILE A 12 -20.21 -40.12 -34.67
N ALA A 13 -19.96 -38.82 -34.48
CA ALA A 13 -21.00 -37.82 -34.22
C ALA A 13 -21.19 -36.94 -35.47
N ALA A 14 -22.42 -36.97 -36.00
CA ALA A 14 -22.85 -36.16 -37.12
C ALA A 14 -23.12 -34.69 -36.71
N LEU A 15 -22.63 -33.73 -37.50
CA LEU A 15 -22.96 -32.31 -37.43
C LEU A 15 -24.38 -32.08 -38.00
N VAL A 16 -25.22 -31.43 -37.18
CA VAL A 16 -26.45 -30.78 -37.67
C VAL A 16 -26.29 -29.28 -37.45
N ALA A 17 -26.19 -28.51 -38.51
CA ALA A 17 -26.17 -27.05 -38.47
C ALA A 17 -27.61 -26.54 -38.42
N PHE A 18 -27.96 -25.78 -37.39
CA PHE A 18 -29.20 -24.99 -37.33
C PHE A 18 -28.83 -23.51 -37.44
N SER A 19 -29.19 -22.89 -38.53
CA SER A 19 -29.11 -21.44 -38.76
C SER A 19 -30.37 -20.80 -38.20
N ILE A 20 -30.22 -20.01 -37.11
CA ILE A 20 -31.26 -19.07 -36.66
C ILE A 20 -30.71 -17.66 -36.85
N ALA A 21 -31.29 -16.95 -37.80
CA ALA A 21 -31.11 -15.50 -37.94
C ALA A 21 -31.92 -14.80 -36.88
N ALA A 22 -31.25 -14.19 -35.92
CA ALA A 22 -31.85 -13.24 -34.96
C ALA A 22 -31.28 -11.85 -35.22
N THR A 23 -32.09 -10.97 -35.78
CA THR A 23 -31.84 -9.54 -35.86
C THR A 23 -31.99 -8.95 -34.44
N GLY A 24 -30.89 -8.79 -33.75
CA GLY A 24 -30.81 -8.13 -32.46
C GLY A 24 -30.00 -6.85 -32.57
N VAL A 25 -30.62 -5.72 -32.23
CA VAL A 25 -30.01 -4.42 -32.14
C VAL A 25 -28.81 -4.48 -31.18
N ALA A 26 -27.59 -4.40 -31.71
CA ALA A 26 -26.37 -4.39 -30.93
C ALA A 26 -26.18 -3.01 -30.29
N GLY A 27 -26.60 -2.87 -29.05
CA GLY A 27 -26.07 -1.84 -28.17
C GLY A 27 -24.62 -2.18 -27.84
N THR A 28 -23.67 -1.61 -28.57
CA THR A 28 -22.24 -1.73 -28.30
C THR A 28 -21.88 -0.93 -27.05
N THR A 29 -22.00 -1.52 -25.86
CA THR A 29 -21.20 -1.08 -24.73
C THR A 29 -19.74 -1.43 -25.05
N LYS A 30 -18.99 -0.44 -25.49
CA LYS A 30 -17.52 -0.51 -25.55
C LYS A 30 -17.00 -0.66 -24.12
N GLN A 31 -16.92 -1.88 -23.62
CA GLN A 31 -15.97 -2.22 -22.56
C GLN A 31 -14.58 -2.12 -23.21
N GLY A 32 -13.97 -0.92 -23.09
CA GLY A 32 -12.58 -0.74 -23.48
C GLY A 32 -11.72 -1.70 -22.68
N GLN A 33 -11.17 -2.72 -23.32
CA GLN A 33 -9.93 -3.33 -22.86
C GLN A 33 -8.96 -2.16 -22.69
N ALA A 34 -8.55 -1.87 -21.45
CA ALA A 34 -7.44 -0.97 -21.21
C ALA A 34 -6.28 -1.53 -22.04
N ALA A 35 -5.88 -0.80 -23.08
CA ALA A 35 -4.72 -1.14 -23.88
C ALA A 35 -3.58 -1.39 -22.90
N ALA A 36 -2.88 -2.51 -23.05
CA ALA A 36 -1.81 -2.89 -22.14
C ALA A 36 -0.80 -1.74 -22.08
N VAL A 37 -0.84 -0.96 -21.01
CA VAL A 37 0.05 0.19 -20.83
C VAL A 37 1.45 -0.36 -20.66
N ALA A 38 2.35 0.03 -21.57
CA ALA A 38 3.75 -0.40 -21.52
C ALA A 38 4.61 0.64 -20.81
N PRO A 39 5.70 0.22 -20.14
CA PRO A 39 6.66 1.16 -19.56
C PRO A 39 7.20 2.14 -20.61
N PRO A 40 7.31 3.44 -20.28
CA PRO A 40 7.83 4.44 -21.21
C PRO A 40 9.30 4.18 -21.56
N ALA A 41 9.74 4.75 -22.69
CA ALA A 41 11.16 4.71 -23.07
C ALA A 41 12.01 5.48 -22.04
N VAL A 42 13.25 5.01 -21.86
CA VAL A 42 14.23 5.69 -20.98
C VAL A 42 14.73 6.96 -21.69
N PRO A 43 14.56 8.16 -21.14
CA PRO A 43 15.11 9.37 -21.71
C PRO A 43 16.64 9.29 -21.80
N ASN A 44 17.23 9.82 -22.87
CA ASN A 44 18.69 9.84 -23.09
C ASN A 44 19.38 8.46 -23.04
N ALA A 45 18.65 7.39 -23.36
CA ALA A 45 19.10 6.00 -23.25
C ALA A 45 20.46 5.74 -23.95
N ALA A 46 20.70 6.33 -25.14
CA ALA A 46 21.97 6.16 -25.87
C ALA A 46 23.17 6.72 -25.09
N ALA A 47 23.04 7.90 -24.48
CA ALA A 47 24.10 8.50 -23.67
C ALA A 47 24.36 7.69 -22.39
N ILE A 48 23.28 7.20 -21.74
CA ILE A 48 23.38 6.33 -20.57
C ILE A 48 24.08 5.01 -20.94
N LYS A 49 23.71 4.40 -22.08
CA LYS A 49 24.30 3.17 -22.59
C LYS A 49 25.81 3.34 -22.88
N ALA A 50 26.18 4.43 -23.54
CA ALA A 50 27.58 4.70 -23.86
C ALA A 50 28.45 4.82 -22.60
N LYS A 51 27.89 5.34 -21.51
CA LYS A 51 28.63 5.62 -20.28
C LYS A 51 28.60 4.48 -19.26
N TYR A 52 27.46 3.77 -19.13
CA TYR A 52 27.22 2.80 -18.06
C TYR A 52 26.76 1.43 -18.56
N GLY A 53 26.59 1.23 -19.86
CA GLY A 53 26.19 -0.06 -20.43
C GLY A 53 27.12 -1.19 -19.99
N GLY A 54 26.54 -2.36 -19.72
CA GLY A 54 27.26 -3.53 -19.21
C GLY A 54 27.39 -3.60 -17.68
N GLN A 55 27.24 -2.49 -16.95
CA GLN A 55 27.21 -2.51 -15.47
C GLN A 55 25.99 -3.27 -14.96
N THR A 56 26.06 -3.78 -13.72
CA THR A 56 24.96 -4.42 -13.03
C THR A 56 24.56 -3.57 -11.83
N VAL A 57 23.30 -3.16 -11.76
CA VAL A 57 22.71 -2.43 -10.63
C VAL A 57 21.73 -3.36 -9.91
N THR A 58 21.92 -3.53 -8.60
CA THR A 58 20.99 -4.26 -7.74
C THR A 58 19.91 -3.31 -7.25
N TRP A 59 18.65 -3.65 -7.53
CA TRP A 59 17.48 -2.87 -7.09
C TRP A 59 16.61 -3.70 -6.16
N VAL A 60 16.44 -3.23 -4.91
CA VAL A 60 15.43 -3.73 -3.97
C VAL A 60 14.12 -3.05 -4.29
N GLY A 61 13.22 -3.77 -4.96
CA GLY A 61 11.93 -3.30 -5.44
C GLY A 61 10.77 -3.79 -4.59
N ASP A 62 9.56 -3.50 -5.06
CA ASP A 62 8.32 -3.84 -4.38
C ASP A 62 8.05 -5.36 -4.46
N ASN A 63 7.63 -5.94 -3.35
CA ASN A 63 7.20 -7.33 -3.25
C ASN A 63 5.72 -7.43 -2.85
N ALA A 64 5.01 -6.30 -2.85
CA ALA A 64 3.57 -6.35 -2.65
C ALA A 64 2.95 -7.22 -3.74
N VAL A 65 1.93 -7.95 -3.32
CA VAL A 65 1.36 -9.04 -4.10
C VAL A 65 0.73 -8.55 -5.41
N GLY A 66 0.72 -9.43 -6.39
CA GLY A 66 -0.01 -9.25 -7.63
C GLY A 66 0.73 -8.41 -8.67
N SER A 67 0.28 -7.17 -8.91
CA SER A 67 0.77 -6.32 -9.99
C SER A 67 2.10 -5.62 -9.68
N SER A 68 2.44 -5.37 -8.41
CA SER A 68 3.62 -4.58 -8.03
C SER A 68 4.94 -5.22 -8.44
N HIS A 69 5.14 -6.50 -8.14
CA HIS A 69 6.36 -7.19 -8.58
C HIS A 69 6.44 -7.30 -10.11
N LYS A 70 5.30 -7.55 -10.79
CA LYS A 70 5.24 -7.56 -12.25
C LYS A 70 5.58 -6.19 -12.84
N ARG A 71 5.10 -5.09 -12.24
CA ARG A 71 5.46 -3.73 -12.61
C ARG A 71 6.99 -3.54 -12.56
N ASP A 72 7.63 -3.93 -11.47
CA ASP A 72 9.07 -3.78 -11.30
C ASP A 72 9.86 -4.59 -12.34
N LEU A 73 9.42 -5.82 -12.63
CA LEU A 73 10.01 -6.63 -13.71
C LEU A 73 9.89 -5.95 -15.07
N LEU A 74 8.73 -5.35 -15.38
CA LEU A 74 8.52 -4.62 -16.64
C LEU A 74 9.42 -3.37 -16.73
N LEU A 75 9.52 -2.60 -15.66
CA LEU A 75 10.36 -1.41 -15.59
C LEU A 75 11.85 -1.77 -15.68
N ALA A 76 12.29 -2.80 -14.97
CA ALA A 76 13.66 -3.31 -15.03
C ALA A 76 14.02 -3.80 -16.44
N ALA A 77 13.15 -4.58 -17.08
CA ALA A 77 13.35 -5.08 -18.43
C ALA A 77 13.44 -3.95 -19.45
N ARG A 78 12.57 -2.93 -19.33
CA ARG A 78 12.59 -1.74 -20.18
C ARG A 78 13.88 -0.94 -20.01
N PHE A 79 14.28 -0.65 -18.77
CA PHE A 79 15.50 0.08 -18.47
C PHE A 79 16.73 -0.66 -18.99
N GLN A 80 16.84 -1.98 -18.77
CA GLN A 80 17.93 -2.81 -19.26
C GLN A 80 18.00 -2.83 -20.79
N LYS A 81 16.85 -2.98 -21.47
CA LYS A 81 16.77 -2.97 -22.94
C LYS A 81 17.30 -1.67 -23.52
N ASP A 82 16.87 -0.54 -22.98
CA ASP A 82 17.17 0.78 -23.53
C ASP A 82 18.60 1.22 -23.20
N THR A 83 19.11 0.91 -22.00
CA THR A 83 20.40 1.44 -21.49
C THR A 83 21.55 0.44 -21.49
N GLY A 84 21.28 -0.87 -21.63
CA GLY A 84 22.29 -1.90 -21.49
C GLY A 84 22.81 -2.12 -20.07
N ILE A 85 22.29 -1.40 -19.06
CA ILE A 85 22.58 -1.64 -17.66
C ILE A 85 21.75 -2.85 -17.19
N LYS A 86 22.39 -3.87 -16.66
CA LYS A 86 21.72 -5.06 -16.13
C LYS A 86 21.09 -4.75 -14.78
N ILE A 87 19.83 -5.15 -14.58
CA ILE A 87 19.13 -4.96 -13.32
C ILE A 87 18.99 -6.29 -12.60
N LYS A 88 19.58 -6.38 -11.41
CA LYS A 88 19.33 -7.48 -10.47
C LYS A 88 18.24 -7.04 -9.50
N LEU A 89 17.00 -7.42 -9.80
CA LEU A 89 15.85 -7.11 -8.93
C LEU A 89 15.84 -8.06 -7.73
N ILE A 90 15.74 -7.50 -6.53
CA ILE A 90 15.57 -8.23 -5.27
C ILE A 90 14.22 -7.83 -4.68
N PRO A 91 13.32 -8.77 -4.39
CA PRO A 91 12.07 -8.46 -3.72
C PRO A 91 12.31 -7.89 -2.32
N HIS A 92 11.64 -6.80 -2.00
CA HIS A 92 11.55 -6.25 -0.64
C HIS A 92 10.78 -7.22 0.29
N PRO A 93 11.17 -7.44 1.55
CA PRO A 93 10.36 -8.19 2.49
C PRO A 93 8.94 -7.60 2.63
N ALA A 94 7.92 -8.45 2.70
CA ALA A 94 6.53 -7.99 2.75
C ALA A 94 6.25 -7.10 3.99
N ALA A 95 6.75 -7.49 5.17
CA ALA A 95 6.63 -6.68 6.36
C ALA A 95 7.66 -5.53 6.38
N SER A 96 7.19 -4.30 6.57
CA SER A 96 8.00 -3.08 6.54
C SER A 96 9.13 -3.10 7.59
N ASP A 97 8.91 -3.59 8.80
CA ASP A 97 9.93 -3.73 9.85
C ASP A 97 11.00 -4.79 9.51
N ALA A 98 10.64 -5.87 8.81
CA ALA A 98 11.59 -6.85 8.29
C ALA A 98 12.49 -6.24 7.21
N ALA A 99 11.91 -5.42 6.32
CA ALA A 99 12.63 -4.67 5.32
C ALA A 99 13.57 -3.63 5.94
N TYR A 100 13.10 -2.87 6.93
CA TYR A 100 13.96 -1.96 7.69
C TYR A 100 15.18 -2.69 8.25
N SER A 101 14.94 -3.84 8.91
CA SER A 101 15.99 -4.64 9.52
C SER A 101 16.99 -5.20 8.50
N GLN A 102 16.53 -5.58 7.31
CA GLN A 102 17.41 -6.01 6.21
C GLN A 102 18.33 -4.87 5.74
N LEU A 103 17.77 -3.68 5.50
CA LEU A 103 18.54 -2.50 5.08
C LEU A 103 19.50 -2.06 6.18
N ALA A 104 19.07 -2.03 7.45
CA ALA A 104 19.91 -1.66 8.57
C ALA A 104 21.13 -2.59 8.72
N ARG A 105 20.97 -3.91 8.55
CA ARG A 105 22.08 -4.87 8.54
C ARG A 105 23.04 -4.62 7.37
N ASN A 106 22.52 -4.35 6.17
CA ASN A 106 23.33 -4.04 5.00
C ASN A 106 24.18 -2.78 5.20
N PHE A 107 23.57 -1.72 5.75
CA PHE A 107 24.26 -0.46 6.05
C PHE A 107 25.31 -0.62 7.17
N SER A 108 24.97 -1.35 8.24
CA SER A 108 25.91 -1.57 9.35
C SER A 108 27.15 -2.33 8.91
N SER A 109 27.02 -3.27 7.98
CA SER A 109 28.14 -4.01 7.39
C SER A 109 28.87 -3.24 6.29
N LYS A 110 28.42 -2.02 5.94
CA LYS A 110 28.93 -1.21 4.81
C LYS A 110 28.94 -1.99 3.49
N SER A 111 27.98 -2.88 3.31
CA SER A 111 27.91 -3.77 2.15
C SER A 111 27.59 -2.99 0.86
N SER A 112 28.30 -3.34 -0.20
CA SER A 112 28.03 -2.85 -1.56
C SER A 112 27.09 -3.77 -2.36
N SER A 113 26.37 -4.67 -1.70
CA SER A 113 25.48 -5.63 -2.38
C SER A 113 24.16 -5.05 -2.85
N LEU A 114 23.76 -3.89 -2.33
CA LEU A 114 22.54 -3.19 -2.69
C LEU A 114 22.87 -1.79 -3.21
N ASP A 115 22.35 -1.44 -4.38
CA ASP A 115 22.60 -0.16 -5.03
C ASP A 115 21.42 0.80 -4.89
N VAL A 116 20.24 0.40 -5.37
CA VAL A 116 18.99 1.16 -5.26
C VAL A 116 18.03 0.43 -4.33
N MET A 117 17.43 1.17 -3.41
CA MET A 117 16.53 0.59 -2.42
C MET A 117 15.22 1.38 -2.35
N MET A 118 14.12 0.64 -2.30
CA MET A 118 12.82 1.13 -1.87
C MET A 118 12.85 1.34 -0.36
N ILE A 119 12.53 2.54 0.12
CA ILE A 119 12.47 2.89 1.54
C ILE A 119 11.12 3.53 1.89
N ASP A 120 10.56 3.20 3.05
CA ASP A 120 9.31 3.77 3.55
C ASP A 120 9.46 5.28 3.80
N VAL A 121 8.38 6.04 3.61
CA VAL A 121 8.32 7.49 3.83
C VAL A 121 8.81 7.94 5.21
N VAL A 122 8.85 7.07 6.19
CA VAL A 122 9.31 7.35 7.56
C VAL A 122 10.80 7.03 7.81
N TRP A 123 11.53 6.46 6.84
CA TRP A 123 12.93 6.06 7.03
C TRP A 123 14.01 7.05 6.54
N PRO A 124 13.72 8.11 5.74
CA PRO A 124 14.77 9.02 5.29
C PRO A 124 15.66 9.53 6.42
N GLY A 125 15.07 9.96 7.55
CA GLY A 125 15.81 10.45 8.71
C GLY A 125 16.71 9.39 9.38
N ALA A 126 16.28 8.13 9.39
CA ALA A 126 17.04 7.02 9.98
C ALA A 126 18.21 6.58 9.08
N PHE A 127 18.00 6.60 7.76
CA PHE A 127 19.01 6.08 6.81
C PHE A 127 19.85 7.16 6.13
N ALA A 128 19.56 8.44 6.33
CA ALA A 128 20.31 9.55 5.72
C ALA A 128 21.85 9.40 5.80
N PRO A 129 22.47 8.95 6.92
CA PRO A 129 23.90 8.78 7.01
C PRO A 129 24.50 7.76 6.03
N TYR A 130 23.67 6.89 5.46
CA TYR A 130 24.09 5.78 4.59
C TYR A 130 23.70 5.98 3.12
N LEU A 131 23.01 7.08 2.81
CA LEU A 131 22.45 7.34 1.48
C LEU A 131 23.24 8.44 0.75
N VAL A 132 23.18 8.37 -0.58
CA VAL A 132 23.77 9.38 -1.48
C VAL A 132 22.91 10.64 -1.47
N ASP A 133 23.53 11.83 -1.47
CA ASP A 133 22.82 13.07 -1.77
C ASP A 133 22.48 13.13 -3.26
N LEU A 134 21.21 13.00 -3.58
CA LEU A 134 20.70 13.02 -4.94
C LEU A 134 20.46 14.45 -5.48
N LYS A 135 20.52 15.48 -4.62
CA LYS A 135 20.20 16.87 -4.99
C LYS A 135 21.03 17.41 -6.16
N PRO A 136 22.37 17.13 -6.26
CA PRO A 136 23.17 17.63 -7.38
C PRO A 136 22.72 17.07 -8.74
N LYS A 137 22.20 15.85 -8.78
CA LYS A 137 21.82 15.14 -10.02
C LYS A 137 20.32 15.12 -10.30
N LEU A 138 19.49 15.08 -9.25
CA LEU A 138 18.04 14.91 -9.35
C LEU A 138 17.24 16.08 -8.77
N GLY A 139 17.88 17.13 -8.26
CA GLY A 139 17.19 18.26 -7.64
C GLY A 139 16.21 18.99 -8.57
N ALA A 140 16.48 19.06 -9.87
CA ALA A 140 15.55 19.62 -10.85
C ALA A 140 14.31 18.71 -11.01
N GLN A 141 14.50 17.40 -11.09
CA GLN A 141 13.39 16.43 -11.19
C GLN A 141 12.58 16.38 -9.89
N ALA A 142 13.23 16.48 -8.73
CA ALA A 142 12.53 16.49 -7.44
C ALA A 142 11.49 17.63 -7.33
N LYS A 143 11.72 18.77 -7.99
CA LYS A 143 10.75 19.90 -8.03
C LYS A 143 9.44 19.56 -8.73
N LEU A 144 9.38 18.49 -9.50
CA LEU A 144 8.14 18.03 -10.15
C LEU A 144 7.21 17.33 -9.15
N HIS A 145 7.77 16.77 -8.07
CA HIS A 145 7.03 16.03 -7.05
C HIS A 145 6.44 16.96 -5.99
N ALA A 146 5.45 16.47 -5.25
CA ALA A 146 4.81 17.21 -4.17
C ALA A 146 5.83 17.70 -3.14
N ALA A 147 5.84 19.00 -2.87
CA ALA A 147 6.86 19.66 -2.05
C ALA A 147 6.98 19.07 -0.63
N GLY A 148 5.87 18.62 -0.02
CA GLY A 148 5.87 18.01 1.30
C GLY A 148 6.64 16.68 1.33
N ILE A 149 6.56 15.86 0.27
CA ILE A 149 7.28 14.59 0.18
C ILE A 149 8.78 14.86 -0.07
N VAL A 150 9.10 15.81 -0.94
CA VAL A 150 10.50 16.23 -1.20
C VAL A 150 11.14 16.78 0.07
N ALA A 151 10.40 17.60 0.85
CA ALA A 151 10.87 18.12 2.13
C ALA A 151 11.13 16.97 3.14
N ASN A 152 10.25 15.99 3.24
CA ASN A 152 10.45 14.80 4.08
C ASN A 152 11.70 13.99 3.67
N ASN A 153 12.00 13.93 2.37
CA ASN A 153 13.15 13.23 1.83
C ASN A 153 14.45 14.05 1.85
N THR A 154 14.37 15.29 2.36
CA THR A 154 15.53 16.20 2.51
C THR A 154 15.94 16.25 3.98
N VAL A 155 17.08 15.64 4.29
CA VAL A 155 17.62 15.56 5.64
C VAL A 155 18.93 16.35 5.68
N ASP A 156 19.04 17.29 6.60
CA ASP A 156 20.22 18.17 6.76
C ASP A 156 20.67 18.81 5.41
N GLY A 157 19.68 19.26 4.62
CA GLY A 157 19.89 19.92 3.33
C GLY A 157 20.22 18.97 2.15
N LYS A 158 20.35 17.67 2.38
CA LYS A 158 20.61 16.63 1.37
C LYS A 158 19.33 15.94 0.96
N LEU A 159 19.11 15.78 -0.33
CA LEU A 159 18.01 14.97 -0.88
C LEU A 159 18.43 13.49 -0.84
N VAL A 160 18.05 12.76 0.20
CA VAL A 160 18.53 11.39 0.43
C VAL A 160 17.68 10.31 -0.27
N ALA A 161 16.51 10.68 -0.78
CA ALA A 161 15.64 9.80 -1.56
C ALA A 161 14.78 10.61 -2.53
N MET A 162 14.38 9.99 -3.65
CA MET A 162 13.38 10.52 -4.58
C MET A 162 12.01 9.93 -4.27
N PRO A 163 10.92 10.73 -4.31
CA PRO A 163 9.57 10.18 -4.22
C PRO A 163 9.31 9.17 -5.34
N TRP A 164 8.66 8.04 -5.02
CA TRP A 164 8.33 7.02 -6.02
C TRP A 164 6.82 6.88 -6.19
N PHE A 165 6.11 6.54 -5.13
CA PHE A 165 4.65 6.62 -5.09
C PHE A 165 4.16 6.96 -3.68
N GLY A 166 3.00 7.60 -3.61
CA GLY A 166 2.31 7.91 -2.37
C GLY A 166 1.32 6.82 -1.99
N ASP A 167 0.94 6.82 -0.73
CA ASP A 167 -0.13 5.99 -0.19
C ASP A 167 -0.88 6.71 0.92
N PHE A 168 -2.11 6.26 1.17
CA PHE A 168 -2.88 6.65 2.34
C PHE A 168 -3.98 5.62 2.64
N GLY A 169 -4.33 5.49 3.92
CA GLY A 169 -5.38 4.56 4.31
C GLY A 169 -6.74 4.96 3.78
N ILE A 170 -7.46 4.00 3.20
CA ILE A 170 -8.82 4.15 2.65
C ILE A 170 -9.72 2.98 3.05
N LEU A 171 -11.03 3.19 2.99
CA LEU A 171 -12.02 2.15 3.22
C LEU A 171 -12.49 1.57 1.89
N TYR A 172 -12.34 0.26 1.75
CA TYR A 172 -12.99 -0.56 0.72
C TYR A 172 -14.33 -1.04 1.26
N TYR A 173 -15.36 -1.04 0.43
CA TYR A 173 -16.69 -1.51 0.81
C TYR A 173 -17.40 -2.25 -0.31
N ARG A 174 -18.19 -3.25 0.03
CA ARG A 174 -18.98 -4.05 -0.91
C ARG A 174 -20.25 -3.29 -1.29
N THR A 175 -20.28 -2.74 -2.50
CA THR A 175 -21.43 -1.99 -3.04
C THR A 175 -22.68 -2.85 -3.18
N ASP A 176 -22.51 -4.09 -3.63
CA ASP A 176 -23.59 -5.07 -3.77
C ASP A 176 -24.21 -5.44 -2.41
N LEU A 177 -23.40 -5.57 -1.35
CA LEU A 177 -23.91 -5.86 -0.01
C LEU A 177 -24.60 -4.63 0.61
N LEU A 178 -24.06 -3.43 0.41
CA LEU A 178 -24.75 -2.22 0.85
C LEU A 178 -26.15 -2.16 0.25
N GLN A 179 -26.28 -2.33 -1.07
CA GLN A 179 -27.55 -2.36 -1.76
C GLN A 179 -28.48 -3.46 -1.22
N LYS A 180 -27.96 -4.71 -1.08
CA LYS A 180 -28.71 -5.87 -0.57
C LYS A 180 -29.32 -5.61 0.81
N TYR A 181 -28.59 -4.90 1.68
CA TYR A 181 -29.04 -4.61 3.06
C TYR A 181 -29.68 -3.25 3.24
N GLY A 182 -30.00 -2.53 2.15
CA GLY A 182 -30.78 -1.30 2.15
C GLY A 182 -29.97 -0.05 2.51
N TYR A 183 -28.66 -0.05 2.28
CA TYR A 183 -27.81 1.12 2.48
C TYR A 183 -27.54 1.83 1.15
N SER A 184 -27.78 3.13 1.09
CA SER A 184 -27.57 3.97 -0.09
C SER A 184 -26.14 4.55 -0.18
N ALA A 185 -25.37 4.49 0.89
CA ALA A 185 -24.03 5.06 0.97
C ALA A 185 -23.13 4.28 1.96
N PRO A 186 -21.80 4.35 1.82
CA PRO A 186 -20.87 3.78 2.79
C PRO A 186 -20.93 4.53 4.15
N PRO A 187 -20.44 3.89 5.24
CA PRO A 187 -20.47 4.48 6.56
C PRO A 187 -19.56 5.71 6.66
N LYS A 188 -20.05 6.78 7.26
CA LYS A 188 -19.29 8.01 7.52
C LYS A 188 -18.62 8.01 8.90
N THR A 189 -19.19 7.27 9.86
CA THR A 189 -18.65 7.19 11.21
C THR A 189 -18.32 5.76 11.62
N TRP A 190 -17.41 5.60 12.58
CA TRP A 190 -17.06 4.28 13.13
C TRP A 190 -18.27 3.57 13.72
N THR A 191 -19.17 4.30 14.35
CA THR A 191 -20.43 3.75 14.87
C THR A 191 -21.32 3.22 13.75
N GLN A 192 -21.47 3.98 12.65
CA GLN A 192 -22.22 3.52 11.48
C GLN A 192 -21.57 2.28 10.86
N LEU A 193 -20.23 2.27 10.72
CA LEU A 193 -19.50 1.10 10.22
C LEU A 193 -19.79 -0.13 11.07
N GLY A 194 -19.68 -0.04 12.38
CA GLY A 194 -19.96 -1.15 13.29
C GLY A 194 -21.39 -1.68 13.16
N THR A 195 -22.38 -0.78 13.07
CA THR A 195 -23.81 -1.14 12.89
C THR A 195 -24.05 -1.84 11.54
N MET A 196 -23.53 -1.26 10.45
CA MET A 196 -23.66 -1.82 9.10
C MET A 196 -22.95 -3.17 8.99
N ALA A 197 -21.73 -3.26 9.52
CA ALA A 197 -20.94 -4.48 9.55
C ALA A 197 -21.67 -5.64 10.26
N LYS A 198 -22.25 -5.38 11.44
CA LYS A 198 -23.04 -6.38 12.19
C LYS A 198 -24.25 -6.87 11.39
N LYS A 199 -25.03 -5.96 10.80
CA LYS A 199 -26.23 -6.32 10.03
C LYS A 199 -25.88 -7.14 8.79
N ILE A 200 -24.87 -6.72 8.03
CA ILE A 200 -24.42 -7.42 6.83
C ILE A 200 -23.87 -8.80 7.21
N GLN A 201 -22.98 -8.88 8.20
CA GLN A 201 -22.41 -10.13 8.67
C GLN A 201 -23.48 -11.13 9.14
N ALA A 202 -24.44 -10.68 9.90
CA ALA A 202 -25.54 -11.55 10.39
C ALA A 202 -26.35 -12.16 9.22
N GLY A 203 -26.58 -11.38 8.17
CA GLY A 203 -27.30 -11.86 6.98
C GLY A 203 -26.47 -12.77 6.07
N GLU A 204 -25.15 -12.50 5.92
CA GLU A 204 -24.27 -13.29 5.04
C GLU A 204 -23.85 -14.62 5.68
N ARG A 205 -23.72 -14.72 7.00
CA ARG A 205 -23.27 -15.94 7.70
C ARG A 205 -24.20 -17.14 7.54
N GLY A 206 -25.45 -16.94 7.15
CA GLY A 206 -26.35 -18.04 6.82
C GLY A 206 -25.88 -18.88 5.64
N SER A 207 -25.19 -18.28 4.67
CA SER A 207 -24.62 -18.93 3.49
C SER A 207 -23.10 -19.02 3.50
N ASN A 208 -22.43 -18.20 4.31
CA ASN A 208 -20.96 -18.13 4.42
C ASN A 208 -20.56 -17.93 5.89
N PRO A 209 -20.36 -19.00 6.66
CA PRO A 209 -20.01 -18.93 8.09
C PRO A 209 -18.75 -18.12 8.38
N ASP A 210 -17.81 -18.03 7.41
CA ASP A 210 -16.55 -17.33 7.52
C ASP A 210 -16.63 -15.85 7.11
N PHE A 211 -17.85 -15.33 6.93
CA PHE A 211 -18.06 -13.93 6.58
C PHE A 211 -17.91 -13.01 7.79
N TYR A 212 -17.19 -11.91 7.61
CA TYR A 212 -16.99 -10.87 8.62
C TYR A 212 -17.37 -9.48 8.11
N GLY A 213 -17.70 -8.61 9.05
CA GLY A 213 -18.07 -7.24 8.75
C GLY A 213 -16.89 -6.36 8.33
N LEU A 214 -15.73 -6.50 9.03
CA LEU A 214 -14.56 -5.64 8.83
C LEU A 214 -13.25 -6.42 8.95
N VAL A 215 -12.31 -6.15 8.04
CA VAL A 215 -10.92 -6.61 8.10
C VAL A 215 -9.95 -5.43 7.93
N TYR A 216 -8.78 -5.52 8.59
CA TYR A 216 -7.76 -4.48 8.63
C TYR A 216 -6.41 -5.06 9.04
N GLN A 217 -5.35 -4.23 9.12
CA GLN A 217 -3.99 -4.61 9.47
C GLN A 217 -3.81 -4.62 11.00
N GLY A 218 -4.17 -5.73 11.66
CA GLY A 218 -4.13 -5.85 13.13
C GLY A 218 -2.89 -6.53 13.70
N ASN A 219 -1.96 -7.05 12.86
CA ASN A 219 -0.73 -7.68 13.32
C ASN A 219 0.20 -6.69 14.04
N ALA A 220 1.08 -7.21 14.91
CA ALA A 220 2.09 -6.40 15.60
C ALA A 220 3.24 -6.03 14.66
N TYR A 221 3.04 -5.07 13.76
CA TYR A 221 4.00 -4.54 12.79
C TYR A 221 3.63 -3.09 12.41
N GLU A 222 4.42 -2.46 11.55
CA GLU A 222 4.29 -1.05 11.14
C GLU A 222 2.88 -0.67 10.65
N GLY A 223 2.17 -1.57 9.94
CA GLY A 223 0.81 -1.31 9.46
C GLY A 223 -0.17 -1.00 10.59
N LEU A 224 -0.04 -1.65 11.76
CA LEU A 224 -0.88 -1.34 12.91
C LEU A 224 -0.60 0.04 13.50
N THR A 225 0.62 0.55 13.41
CA THR A 225 0.91 1.95 13.76
C THR A 225 0.11 2.90 12.86
N CYS A 226 0.00 2.59 11.56
CA CYS A 226 -0.81 3.39 10.63
C CYS A 226 -2.29 3.33 10.97
N ASP A 227 -2.86 2.14 11.13
CA ASP A 227 -4.28 1.93 11.43
C ASP A 227 -4.66 2.60 12.77
N ALA A 228 -3.85 2.40 13.82
CA ALA A 228 -4.10 3.01 15.12
C ALA A 228 -4.04 4.54 15.09
N LEU A 229 -3.14 5.13 14.29
CA LEU A 229 -3.08 6.58 14.12
C LEU A 229 -4.36 7.12 13.48
N GLU A 230 -4.89 6.43 12.46
CA GLU A 230 -6.18 6.77 11.83
C GLU A 230 -7.32 6.70 12.83
N TRP A 231 -7.40 5.64 13.63
CA TRP A 231 -8.44 5.47 14.64
C TRP A 231 -8.41 6.56 15.69
N LEU A 232 -7.23 6.86 16.22
CA LEU A 232 -7.05 7.87 17.27
C LEU A 232 -7.36 9.28 16.75
N ALA A 233 -6.74 9.68 15.65
CA ALA A 233 -6.91 11.02 15.10
C ALA A 233 -8.34 11.29 14.65
N SER A 234 -8.99 10.32 13.97
CA SER A 234 -10.37 10.46 13.52
C SER A 234 -11.41 10.42 14.65
N SER A 235 -11.05 9.88 15.81
CA SER A 235 -11.93 9.83 16.99
C SER A 235 -11.67 10.93 18.01
N GLY A 236 -10.74 11.86 17.72
CA GLY A 236 -10.36 12.95 18.61
C GLY A 236 -9.47 12.53 19.78
N GLY A 237 -8.83 11.33 19.66
CA GLY A 237 -7.81 10.84 20.60
C GLY A 237 -6.41 11.43 20.34
N GLY A 238 -6.25 12.31 19.33
CA GLY A 238 -4.99 12.98 19.00
C GLY A 238 -4.01 12.06 18.24
N HIS A 239 -2.73 12.33 18.44
CA HIS A 239 -1.63 11.58 17.83
C HIS A 239 -0.84 10.82 18.89
N PHE A 240 0.18 10.07 18.47
CA PHE A 240 1.08 9.40 19.41
C PHE A 240 2.01 10.37 20.14
N ILE A 241 2.44 11.40 19.43
CA ILE A 241 3.35 12.45 19.90
C ILE A 241 2.83 13.80 19.42
N ASP A 242 2.61 14.73 20.33
CA ASP A 242 2.23 16.10 20.07
C ASP A 242 3.22 17.04 20.76
N ASN A 243 3.69 18.07 20.06
CA ASN A 243 4.63 19.07 20.60
C ASN A 243 5.87 18.45 21.30
N GLY A 244 6.40 17.36 20.74
CA GLY A 244 7.59 16.67 21.24
C GLY A 244 7.38 15.86 22.52
N LYS A 245 6.14 15.57 22.89
CA LYS A 245 5.76 14.74 24.05
C LYS A 245 4.81 13.64 23.62
N ALA A 246 4.92 12.48 24.23
CA ALA A 246 3.94 11.42 24.01
C ALA A 246 2.55 11.85 24.53
N SER A 247 1.50 11.64 23.73
CA SER A 247 0.14 12.14 24.00
C SER A 247 -0.93 11.04 23.89
N ILE A 248 -0.52 9.78 23.67
CA ILE A 248 -1.43 8.66 23.42
C ILE A 248 -2.31 8.29 24.62
N ASN A 249 -1.86 8.55 25.86
CA ASN A 249 -2.59 8.17 27.06
C ASN A 249 -3.63 9.22 27.44
N ASN A 250 -4.78 9.17 26.83
CA ASN A 250 -5.90 10.07 27.12
C ASN A 250 -7.25 9.32 27.05
N PRO A 251 -8.34 9.86 27.65
CA PRO A 251 -9.63 9.17 27.73
C PRO A 251 -10.24 8.81 26.36
N LYS A 252 -10.07 9.67 25.34
CA LYS A 252 -10.60 9.42 24.00
C LYS A 252 -9.83 8.30 23.30
N ALA A 253 -8.50 8.26 23.47
CA ALA A 253 -7.68 7.17 22.98
C ALA A 253 -8.07 5.84 23.63
N VAL A 254 -8.26 5.80 24.95
CA VAL A 254 -8.76 4.61 25.68
C VAL A 254 -10.08 4.12 25.12
N ALA A 255 -11.06 5.03 24.97
CA ALA A 255 -12.39 4.69 24.45
C ALA A 255 -12.32 4.14 23.00
N THR A 256 -11.54 4.80 22.14
CA THR A 256 -11.35 4.40 20.75
C THR A 256 -10.74 3.00 20.64
N LEU A 257 -9.64 2.75 21.32
CA LEU A 257 -8.93 1.46 21.23
C LEU A 257 -9.75 0.31 21.86
N ASN A 258 -10.49 0.58 22.95
CA ASN A 258 -11.41 -0.38 23.50
C ASN A 258 -12.60 -0.70 22.56
N MET A 259 -13.05 0.26 21.76
CA MET A 259 -14.05 0.02 20.70
C MET A 259 -13.47 -0.96 19.65
N PHE A 260 -12.28 -0.71 19.10
CA PHE A 260 -11.65 -1.62 18.13
C PHE A 260 -11.35 -3.01 18.76
N ARG A 261 -10.93 -3.06 20.00
CA ARG A 261 -10.79 -4.32 20.75
C ARG A 261 -12.11 -5.11 20.78
N SER A 262 -13.24 -4.43 21.04
CA SER A 262 -14.55 -5.09 21.10
C SER A 262 -15.01 -5.68 19.77
N TRP A 263 -14.46 -5.21 18.64
CA TRP A 263 -14.77 -5.72 17.32
C TRP A 263 -14.02 -7.01 16.96
N VAL A 264 -12.90 -7.30 17.64
CA VAL A 264 -12.14 -8.53 17.42
C VAL A 264 -12.95 -9.73 17.97
N GLY A 265 -13.28 -10.67 17.08
CA GLY A 265 -14.14 -11.81 17.38
C GLY A 265 -15.64 -11.49 17.32
N ASP A 266 -16.03 -10.22 17.08
CA ASP A 266 -17.41 -9.78 16.81
C ASP A 266 -17.59 -9.52 15.31
N ILE A 267 -17.32 -8.30 14.81
CA ILE A 267 -17.41 -7.95 13.39
C ILE A 267 -16.12 -8.18 12.61
N SER A 268 -15.02 -8.41 13.29
CA SER A 268 -13.73 -8.79 12.71
C SER A 268 -13.33 -10.19 13.17
N PRO A 269 -12.64 -11.00 12.34
CA PRO A 269 -12.20 -12.32 12.76
C PRO A 269 -11.21 -12.23 13.94
N ARG A 270 -11.17 -13.24 14.79
CA ARG A 270 -10.14 -13.29 15.87
C ARG A 270 -8.72 -13.22 15.29
N GLY A 271 -8.51 -13.83 14.12
CA GLY A 271 -7.24 -13.81 13.39
C GLY A 271 -6.84 -12.43 12.86
N VAL A 272 -7.71 -11.41 12.90
CA VAL A 272 -7.36 -10.06 12.42
C VAL A 272 -6.14 -9.49 13.13
N THR A 273 -5.88 -9.90 14.36
CA THR A 273 -4.70 -9.49 15.16
C THR A 273 -3.37 -10.03 14.63
N SER A 274 -3.39 -10.86 13.60
CA SER A 274 -2.22 -11.35 12.85
C SER A 274 -2.28 -10.99 11.35
N TYR A 275 -3.27 -10.22 10.91
CA TYR A 275 -3.37 -9.80 9.52
C TYR A 275 -2.43 -8.63 9.22
N GLN A 276 -1.74 -8.74 8.10
CA GLN A 276 -1.08 -7.65 7.38
C GLN A 276 -1.93 -7.24 6.17
N GLU A 277 -1.35 -6.53 5.22
CA GLU A 277 -2.07 -6.02 4.05
C GLU A 277 -2.74 -7.15 3.25
N GLU A 278 -2.00 -8.25 3.02
CA GLU A 278 -2.45 -9.30 2.12
C GLU A 278 -3.47 -10.25 2.76
N GLU A 279 -3.38 -10.55 4.05
CA GLU A 279 -4.40 -11.35 4.74
C GLU A 279 -5.74 -10.59 4.75
N ALA A 280 -5.72 -9.29 5.05
CA ALA A 280 -6.91 -8.44 5.00
C ALA A 280 -7.46 -8.37 3.57
N ARG A 281 -6.59 -8.15 2.56
CA ARG A 281 -6.99 -8.11 1.16
C ARG A 281 -7.56 -9.44 0.69
N ASN A 282 -6.94 -10.55 1.04
CA ASN A 282 -7.40 -11.87 0.62
C ASN A 282 -8.77 -12.22 1.21
N ALA A 283 -9.04 -11.88 2.46
CA ALA A 283 -10.37 -12.05 3.07
C ALA A 283 -11.43 -11.24 2.31
N PHE A 284 -11.14 -9.98 1.97
CA PHE A 284 -12.06 -9.15 1.18
C PHE A 284 -12.20 -9.66 -0.26
N ALA A 285 -11.10 -9.97 -0.93
CA ALA A 285 -11.03 -10.46 -2.31
C ALA A 285 -11.81 -11.77 -2.53
N SER A 286 -11.79 -12.66 -1.53
CA SER A 286 -12.57 -13.91 -1.55
C SER A 286 -14.07 -13.69 -1.32
N GLY A 287 -14.50 -12.48 -1.01
CA GLY A 287 -15.89 -12.15 -0.71
C GLY A 287 -16.29 -12.38 0.75
N ASN A 288 -15.33 -12.60 1.64
CA ASN A 288 -15.55 -12.93 3.06
C ASN A 288 -15.56 -11.71 3.99
N ALA A 289 -15.56 -10.48 3.43
CA ALA A 289 -15.67 -9.27 4.23
C ALA A 289 -16.54 -8.20 3.56
N ALA A 290 -17.31 -7.45 4.36
CA ALA A 290 -18.11 -6.32 3.87
C ALA A 290 -17.28 -5.06 3.70
N PHE A 291 -16.37 -4.80 4.64
CA PHE A 291 -15.49 -3.64 4.68
C PHE A 291 -14.05 -4.08 4.89
N MET A 292 -13.11 -3.33 4.30
CA MET A 292 -11.67 -3.52 4.48
C MET A 292 -10.99 -2.16 4.56
N ARG A 293 -10.13 -1.96 5.57
CA ARG A 293 -9.10 -0.91 5.50
C ARG A 293 -7.94 -1.45 4.70
N ASN A 294 -7.47 -0.72 3.70
CA ASN A 294 -6.23 -1.04 2.99
C ASN A 294 -5.68 0.20 2.26
N TRP A 295 -4.61 0.03 1.50
CA TRP A 295 -3.94 1.02 0.68
C TRP A 295 -4.47 1.03 -0.76
N PRO A 296 -4.24 2.10 -1.56
CA PRO A 296 -4.71 2.23 -2.95
C PRO A 296 -4.36 1.08 -3.88
N TYR A 297 -3.18 0.46 -3.76
CA TYR A 297 -2.77 -0.67 -4.62
C TYR A 297 -3.77 -1.84 -4.61
N ALA A 298 -4.47 -2.04 -3.51
CA ALA A 298 -5.45 -3.11 -3.37
C ALA A 298 -6.63 -2.93 -4.34
N TYR A 299 -6.85 -1.72 -4.89
CA TYR A 299 -7.91 -1.50 -5.87
C TYR A 299 -7.64 -2.29 -7.16
N ALA A 300 -6.47 -2.13 -7.78
CA ALA A 300 -6.09 -2.91 -8.96
C ALA A 300 -6.02 -4.41 -8.65
N ALA A 301 -5.45 -4.78 -7.52
CA ALA A 301 -5.32 -6.18 -7.12
C ALA A 301 -6.68 -6.89 -7.00
N ASN A 302 -7.73 -6.19 -6.55
CA ASN A 302 -9.07 -6.75 -6.41
C ASN A 302 -9.87 -6.80 -7.72
N GLN A 303 -9.42 -6.14 -8.81
CA GLN A 303 -10.10 -6.17 -10.11
C GLN A 303 -9.99 -7.53 -10.83
N THR A 304 -9.20 -8.46 -10.33
CA THR A 304 -9.04 -9.82 -10.89
C THR A 304 -9.57 -10.91 -9.95
N THR A 305 -10.39 -10.54 -8.95
CA THR A 305 -10.89 -11.43 -7.88
C THR A 305 -12.42 -11.55 -7.91
N PRO A 306 -13.02 -12.46 -7.15
CA PRO A 306 -14.48 -12.62 -7.05
C PRO A 306 -15.29 -11.37 -6.69
N VAL A 307 -14.66 -10.35 -6.11
CA VAL A 307 -15.31 -9.07 -5.78
C VAL A 307 -15.25 -8.03 -6.90
N LYS A 308 -14.66 -8.34 -8.05
CA LYS A 308 -14.63 -7.43 -9.21
C LYS A 308 -16.02 -6.89 -9.54
N GLY A 309 -16.15 -5.57 -9.66
CA GLY A 309 -17.41 -4.88 -9.96
C GLY A 309 -18.44 -4.87 -8.83
N LYS A 310 -18.05 -5.37 -7.64
CA LYS A 310 -18.92 -5.45 -6.44
C LYS A 310 -18.41 -4.58 -5.29
N PHE A 311 -17.38 -3.76 -5.50
CA PHE A 311 -16.79 -2.92 -4.47
C PHE A 311 -16.45 -1.53 -5.01
N ASP A 312 -16.31 -0.60 -4.10
CA ASP A 312 -15.74 0.73 -4.35
C ASP A 312 -14.93 1.16 -3.12
N VAL A 313 -14.36 2.37 -3.17
CA VAL A 313 -13.55 2.93 -2.11
C VAL A 313 -14.12 4.27 -1.63
N THR A 314 -13.84 4.60 -0.37
CA THR A 314 -14.18 5.89 0.24
C THR A 314 -13.18 6.26 1.31
N VAL A 315 -13.32 7.45 1.88
CA VAL A 315 -12.54 7.87 3.04
C VAL A 315 -12.82 6.97 4.25
N LEU A 316 -11.86 6.87 5.15
CA LEU A 316 -12.08 6.16 6.42
C LEU A 316 -13.16 6.85 7.25
N PRO A 317 -13.97 6.10 7.99
CA PRO A 317 -14.94 6.67 8.91
C PRO A 317 -14.25 7.54 9.99
N HIS A 318 -15.04 8.38 10.63
CA HIS A 318 -14.57 9.22 11.72
C HIS A 318 -15.45 9.08 12.99
N GLY A 319 -14.91 9.52 14.11
CA GLY A 319 -15.64 9.72 15.36
C GLY A 319 -15.81 11.21 15.64
N ALA A 320 -15.27 11.68 16.76
CA ALA A 320 -15.29 13.10 17.13
C ALA A 320 -14.28 13.98 16.38
N GLY A 321 -13.28 13.37 15.71
CA GLY A 321 -12.35 14.06 14.82
C GLY A 321 -12.79 14.02 13.36
N PRO A 322 -12.01 14.60 12.44
CA PRO A 322 -12.27 14.51 11.01
C PRO A 322 -11.92 13.11 10.48
N SER A 323 -12.47 12.74 9.30
CA SER A 323 -11.92 11.60 8.54
C SER A 323 -10.47 11.90 8.17
N VAL A 324 -9.58 10.94 8.39
CA VAL A 324 -8.16 11.07 8.07
C VAL A 324 -7.60 9.77 7.48
N GLY A 325 -6.57 9.87 6.63
CA GLY A 325 -5.77 8.74 6.19
C GLY A 325 -4.32 8.92 6.61
N THR A 326 -3.68 7.89 7.14
CA THR A 326 -2.25 7.93 7.44
C THR A 326 -1.45 8.02 6.14
N VAL A 327 -0.51 8.97 6.08
CA VAL A 327 0.45 9.07 4.96
C VAL A 327 1.33 7.83 4.96
N GLY A 328 1.28 7.12 3.86
CA GLY A 328 2.20 6.06 3.47
C GLY A 328 2.98 6.47 2.22
N GLY A 329 3.53 5.45 1.58
CA GLY A 329 4.25 5.61 0.32
C GLY A 329 5.74 5.32 0.43
N TRP A 330 6.34 5.17 -0.74
CA TRP A 330 7.68 4.64 -0.87
C TRP A 330 8.57 5.58 -1.66
N GLN A 331 9.84 5.55 -1.33
CA GLN A 331 10.88 6.42 -1.87
C GLN A 331 11.98 5.54 -2.47
N LEU A 332 12.74 6.05 -3.42
CA LEU A 332 13.92 5.38 -3.96
C LEU A 332 15.18 6.09 -3.50
N ALA A 333 16.06 5.33 -2.88
CA ALA A 333 17.35 5.80 -2.37
C ALA A 333 18.51 5.03 -2.98
N VAL A 334 19.70 5.65 -3.01
CA VAL A 334 20.94 5.03 -3.48
C VAL A 334 21.90 4.86 -2.31
N SER A 335 22.43 3.64 -2.13
CA SER A 335 23.44 3.35 -1.10
C SER A 335 24.74 4.10 -1.37
N LYS A 336 25.30 4.77 -0.36
CA LYS A 336 26.63 5.37 -0.49
C LYS A 336 27.76 4.34 -0.61
N TYR A 337 27.46 3.08 -0.31
CA TYR A 337 28.41 1.96 -0.44
C TYR A 337 28.33 1.27 -1.79
N SER A 338 27.40 1.68 -2.66
CA SER A 338 27.29 1.18 -4.04
C SER A 338 28.60 1.42 -4.82
N LYS A 339 28.98 0.45 -5.65
CA LYS A 339 30.07 0.59 -6.63
C LYS A 339 29.58 1.17 -7.97
N HIS A 340 28.27 1.41 -8.11
CA HIS A 340 27.60 1.82 -9.34
C HIS A 340 26.69 3.05 -9.11
N ILE A 341 27.14 4.04 -8.30
CA ILE A 341 26.33 5.17 -7.84
C ILE A 341 25.69 5.93 -9.01
N ASP A 342 26.48 6.32 -10.02
CA ASP A 342 25.95 7.10 -11.15
C ASP A 342 24.94 6.30 -11.99
N ALA A 343 25.22 5.02 -12.27
CA ALA A 343 24.28 4.14 -12.96
C ALA A 343 22.97 3.94 -12.15
N SER A 344 23.11 3.85 -10.82
CA SER A 344 21.97 3.76 -9.89
C SER A 344 21.13 5.04 -9.90
N ILE A 345 21.76 6.21 -9.97
CA ILE A 345 21.06 7.50 -10.08
C ILE A 345 20.25 7.58 -11.39
N GLU A 346 20.78 7.04 -12.51
CA GLU A 346 20.01 6.99 -13.77
C GLU A 346 18.80 6.06 -13.68
N LEU A 347 18.90 4.93 -12.95
CA LEU A 347 17.74 4.08 -12.66
C LEU A 347 16.70 4.83 -11.81
N VAL A 348 17.12 5.51 -10.74
CA VAL A 348 16.21 6.31 -9.90
C VAL A 348 15.56 7.42 -10.73
N ARG A 349 16.32 8.11 -11.58
CA ARG A 349 15.81 9.14 -12.52
C ARG A 349 14.69 8.60 -13.40
N TYR A 350 14.88 7.42 -13.96
CA TYR A 350 13.87 6.78 -14.79
C TYR A 350 12.63 6.41 -13.98
N LEU A 351 12.81 5.69 -12.87
CA LEU A 351 11.73 5.16 -12.05
C LEU A 351 10.84 6.26 -11.44
N THR A 352 11.39 7.45 -11.18
CA THR A 352 10.66 8.60 -10.61
C THR A 352 10.31 9.66 -11.66
N SER A 353 10.32 9.30 -12.93
CA SER A 353 9.93 10.21 -14.02
C SER A 353 8.41 10.29 -14.16
N PRO A 354 7.87 11.41 -14.70
CA PRO A 354 6.43 11.55 -14.89
C PRO A 354 5.80 10.43 -15.74
N GLY A 355 6.54 9.95 -16.76
CA GLY A 355 6.07 8.86 -17.61
C GLY A 355 5.96 7.53 -16.87
N VAL A 356 6.90 7.23 -15.97
CA VAL A 356 6.85 6.00 -15.14
C VAL A 356 5.79 6.13 -14.06
N GLU A 357 5.64 7.28 -13.40
CA GLU A 357 4.55 7.47 -12.44
C GLU A 357 3.17 7.34 -13.10
N LYS A 358 2.99 7.87 -14.32
CA LYS A 358 1.75 7.68 -15.07
C LYS A 358 1.51 6.21 -15.42
N PHE A 359 2.53 5.50 -15.87
CA PHE A 359 2.46 4.06 -16.11
C PHE A 359 2.06 3.31 -14.85
N ASP A 360 2.71 3.57 -13.73
CA ASP A 360 2.47 2.91 -12.45
C ASP A 360 1.05 3.20 -11.89
N ALA A 361 0.60 4.45 -12.00
CA ALA A 361 -0.74 4.84 -11.59
C ALA A 361 -1.84 4.14 -12.41
N ILE A 362 -1.62 3.88 -13.69
CA ILE A 362 -2.58 3.17 -14.54
C ILE A 362 -2.48 1.65 -14.36
N TYR A 363 -1.26 1.12 -14.26
CA TYR A 363 -1.02 -0.32 -14.21
C TYR A 363 -1.29 -0.92 -12.82
N ASN A 364 -0.87 -0.22 -11.77
CA ASN A 364 -0.83 -0.71 -10.39
C ASN A 364 -1.71 0.09 -9.42
N THR A 365 -2.37 1.16 -9.91
CA THR A 365 -3.17 2.10 -9.10
C THR A 365 -2.43 2.69 -7.88
N ASN A 366 -1.11 2.89 -7.99
CA ASN A 366 -0.35 3.63 -7.01
C ASN A 366 -0.64 5.13 -7.11
N VAL A 367 -0.58 5.84 -6.00
CA VAL A 367 -0.82 7.30 -5.96
C VAL A 367 0.39 8.03 -6.55
N PRO A 368 0.23 8.83 -7.62
CA PRO A 368 1.33 9.64 -8.14
C PRO A 368 1.81 10.66 -7.10
N THR A 369 3.11 10.85 -7.01
CA THR A 369 3.71 11.92 -6.21
C THR A 369 3.90 13.22 -7.00
N ILE A 370 3.77 13.17 -8.33
CA ILE A 370 3.81 14.31 -9.23
C ILE A 370 2.38 14.85 -9.44
N PRO A 371 2.05 16.08 -8.99
CA PRO A 371 0.69 16.60 -9.05
C PRO A 371 0.07 16.62 -10.47
N SER A 372 0.87 16.93 -11.51
CA SER A 372 0.37 16.92 -12.89
C SER A 372 0.03 15.51 -13.39
N VAL A 373 0.63 14.47 -12.85
CA VAL A 373 0.27 13.08 -13.15
C VAL A 373 -0.99 12.69 -12.39
N ALA A 374 -1.13 13.10 -11.13
CA ALA A 374 -2.31 12.82 -10.31
C ALA A 374 -3.61 13.44 -10.90
N THR A 375 -3.49 14.51 -11.67
CA THR A 375 -4.60 15.18 -12.34
C THR A 375 -4.79 14.78 -13.82
N ASP A 376 -3.94 13.90 -14.36
CA ASP A 376 -4.06 13.40 -15.74
C ASP A 376 -5.38 12.62 -15.90
N PRO A 377 -6.21 12.95 -16.92
CA PRO A 377 -7.52 12.32 -17.11
C PRO A 377 -7.47 10.79 -17.21
N ALA A 378 -6.44 10.22 -17.86
CA ALA A 378 -6.30 8.77 -17.99
C ALA A 378 -5.93 8.10 -16.66
N VAL A 379 -5.22 8.81 -15.78
CA VAL A 379 -4.89 8.35 -14.42
C VAL A 379 -6.13 8.44 -13.54
N VAL A 380 -6.84 9.57 -13.56
CA VAL A 380 -8.07 9.76 -12.74
C VAL A 380 -9.16 8.75 -13.12
N ALA A 381 -9.29 8.43 -14.42
CA ALA A 381 -10.31 7.50 -14.91
C ALA A 381 -10.23 6.09 -14.31
N VAL A 382 -9.04 5.64 -13.88
CA VAL A 382 -8.83 4.28 -13.33
C VAL A 382 -8.55 4.28 -11.82
N ASN A 383 -8.45 5.46 -11.19
CA ASN A 383 -8.08 5.63 -9.80
C ASN A 383 -9.17 6.36 -9.00
N PRO A 384 -10.20 5.65 -8.50
CA PRO A 384 -11.34 6.27 -7.81
C PRO A 384 -10.95 7.04 -6.55
N TYR A 385 -9.85 6.71 -5.90
CA TYR A 385 -9.32 7.43 -4.74
C TYR A 385 -8.70 8.81 -5.10
N LEU A 386 -8.51 9.13 -6.39
CA LEU A 386 -8.13 10.47 -6.85
C LEU A 386 -9.34 11.39 -7.04
N LYS A 387 -10.56 10.91 -6.86
CA LYS A 387 -11.74 11.78 -6.82
C LYS A 387 -11.60 12.78 -5.66
N PRO A 388 -12.03 14.03 -5.85
CA PRO A 388 -11.81 15.11 -4.86
C PRO A 388 -12.26 14.78 -3.44
N GLU A 389 -13.35 14.05 -3.28
CA GLU A 389 -13.92 13.65 -1.99
C GLU A 389 -13.03 12.69 -1.20
N ILE A 390 -12.11 11.98 -1.86
CA ILE A 390 -11.13 11.09 -1.24
C ILE A 390 -9.73 11.71 -1.27
N ALA A 391 -9.34 12.30 -2.39
CA ALA A 391 -8.03 12.90 -2.55
C ALA A 391 -7.77 14.05 -1.57
N ASN A 392 -8.79 14.83 -1.22
CA ASN A 392 -8.70 15.99 -0.34
C ASN A 392 -8.93 15.68 1.14
N VAL A 393 -9.13 14.42 1.53
CA VAL A 393 -9.27 14.08 2.95
C VAL A 393 -7.98 14.44 3.71
N ALA A 394 -8.12 14.85 4.95
CA ALA A 394 -6.97 15.21 5.79
C ALA A 394 -6.00 14.02 5.93
N ARG A 395 -4.72 14.33 6.00
CA ARG A 395 -3.66 13.33 6.16
C ARG A 395 -3.01 13.49 7.54
N VAL A 396 -2.72 12.36 8.17
CA VAL A 396 -1.94 12.31 9.41
C VAL A 396 -0.61 11.60 9.14
N THR A 397 0.46 12.06 9.79
CA THR A 397 1.80 11.52 9.62
C THR A 397 2.25 10.77 10.86
N ARG A 398 2.88 9.64 10.64
CA ARG A 398 3.56 8.90 11.71
C ARG A 398 4.68 9.77 12.31
N PRO A 399 5.05 9.60 13.59
CA PRO A 399 5.92 10.53 14.31
C PRO A 399 7.42 10.42 13.94
N SER A 400 7.76 10.22 12.67
CA SER A 400 9.13 10.08 12.18
C SER A 400 9.98 11.34 12.40
N ASN A 401 9.38 12.53 12.26
CA ASN A 401 10.07 13.80 12.50
C ASN A 401 10.44 14.00 13.97
N SER A 402 9.60 13.53 14.91
CA SER A 402 9.87 13.62 16.34
C SER A 402 10.90 12.58 16.80
N LEU A 403 10.82 11.37 16.27
CA LEU A 403 11.64 10.23 16.68
C LEU A 403 12.94 10.09 15.87
N LYS A 404 13.00 10.65 14.67
CA LYS A 404 14.19 10.63 13.78
C LYS A 404 14.78 9.21 13.65
N ALA A 405 16.06 9.01 13.97
CA ALA A 405 16.73 7.71 13.92
C ALA A 405 16.11 6.66 14.87
N LYS A 406 15.36 7.09 15.89
CA LYS A 406 14.67 6.20 16.85
C LYS A 406 13.26 5.80 16.40
N TYR A 407 12.83 6.22 15.18
CA TYR A 407 11.45 6.00 14.72
C TYR A 407 11.03 4.52 14.79
N ASN A 408 11.86 3.60 14.29
CA ASN A 408 11.51 2.17 14.27
C ASN A 408 11.28 1.61 15.70
N GLN A 409 12.07 2.06 16.68
CA GLN A 409 11.87 1.69 18.09
C GLN A 409 10.56 2.26 18.65
N GLY A 410 10.23 3.51 18.29
CA GLY A 410 8.98 4.14 18.70
C GLY A 410 7.76 3.46 18.11
N SER A 411 7.78 3.16 16.82
CA SER A 411 6.71 2.43 16.15
C SER A 411 6.53 1.03 16.76
N GLN A 412 7.63 0.33 17.07
CA GLN A 412 7.58 -0.97 17.74
C GLN A 412 6.89 -0.91 19.10
N ILE A 413 7.16 0.13 19.90
CA ILE A 413 6.49 0.36 21.17
C ILE A 413 4.97 0.54 20.94
N ILE A 414 4.59 1.29 19.92
CA ILE A 414 3.21 1.60 19.59
C ILE A 414 2.49 0.32 19.17
N TYR A 415 2.93 -0.32 18.07
CA TYR A 415 2.18 -1.42 17.51
C TYR A 415 2.12 -2.66 18.44
N GLN A 416 3.18 -2.94 19.22
CA GLN A 416 3.14 -4.02 20.19
C GLN A 416 2.09 -3.76 21.27
N GLY A 417 2.02 -2.55 21.81
CA GLY A 417 1.02 -2.21 22.83
C GLY A 417 -0.40 -2.20 22.26
N ILE A 418 -0.60 -1.64 21.05
CA ILE A 418 -1.92 -1.65 20.40
C ILE A 418 -2.38 -3.10 20.10
N ASN A 419 -1.48 -3.96 19.62
CA ASN A 419 -1.80 -5.38 19.38
C ASN A 419 -2.18 -6.11 20.68
N GLN A 420 -1.52 -5.81 21.82
CA GLN A 420 -1.95 -6.33 23.12
C GLN A 420 -3.38 -5.92 23.49
N ILE A 421 -3.76 -4.66 23.17
CA ILE A 421 -5.13 -4.18 23.35
C ILE A 421 -6.09 -4.99 22.47
N LEU A 422 -5.81 -5.15 21.18
CA LEU A 422 -6.63 -5.93 20.25
C LEU A 422 -6.78 -7.40 20.70
N ASN A 423 -5.75 -7.96 21.36
CA ASN A 423 -5.76 -9.30 21.94
C ASN A 423 -6.40 -9.36 23.37
N GLY A 424 -7.15 -8.31 23.76
CA GLY A 424 -8.04 -8.36 24.92
C GLY A 424 -7.60 -7.57 26.15
N GLN A 425 -6.41 -6.94 26.17
CA GLN A 425 -6.01 -6.06 27.26
C GLN A 425 -6.81 -4.75 27.24
N ASP A 426 -7.16 -4.21 28.40
CA ASP A 426 -7.82 -2.90 28.47
C ASP A 426 -6.84 -1.77 28.12
N ALA A 427 -7.24 -0.89 27.22
CA ALA A 427 -6.42 0.22 26.77
C ALA A 427 -5.92 1.11 27.91
N LYS A 428 -6.74 1.32 28.97
CA LYS A 428 -6.34 2.11 30.14
C LYS A 428 -5.13 1.54 30.89
N ASN A 429 -4.90 0.22 30.80
CA ASN A 429 -3.78 -0.46 31.45
C ASN A 429 -2.52 -0.47 30.58
N VAL A 430 -2.67 -0.40 29.24
CA VAL A 430 -1.55 -0.50 28.29
C VAL A 430 -0.99 0.87 27.91
N LEU A 431 -1.87 1.87 27.68
CA LEU A 431 -1.45 3.19 27.18
C LEU A 431 -0.45 3.94 28.07
N PRO A 432 -0.53 3.89 29.42
CA PRO A 432 0.50 4.50 30.28
C PRO A 432 1.91 3.96 30.01
N GLY A 433 2.01 2.65 29.76
CA GLY A 433 3.28 2.00 29.42
C GLY A 433 3.84 2.43 28.06
N ILE A 434 3.00 2.55 27.04
CA ILE A 434 3.38 3.06 25.73
C ILE A 434 3.89 4.49 25.87
N GLN A 435 3.12 5.36 26.51
CA GLN A 435 3.48 6.77 26.70
C GLN A 435 4.81 6.92 27.42
N SER A 436 5.01 6.25 28.56
CA SER A 436 6.26 6.31 29.32
C SER A 436 7.48 5.84 28.51
N ARG A 437 7.32 4.83 27.65
CA ARG A 437 8.41 4.35 26.78
C ARG A 437 8.70 5.32 25.66
N LEU A 438 7.69 5.94 25.05
CA LEU A 438 7.87 6.98 24.03
C LEU A 438 8.54 8.24 24.62
N ASP A 439 8.13 8.69 25.80
CA ASP A 439 8.75 9.82 26.49
C ASP A 439 10.25 9.59 26.76
N ARG A 440 10.65 8.35 27.08
CA ARG A 440 12.08 8.00 27.20
C ARG A 440 12.84 8.07 25.90
N LEU A 441 12.21 7.74 24.78
CA LEU A 441 12.85 7.86 23.45
C LEU A 441 13.00 9.30 22.98
N LEU A 442 12.13 10.19 23.44
CA LEU A 442 12.13 11.61 23.07
C LEU A 442 13.19 12.44 23.84
N ARG A 443 13.71 11.90 24.93
CA ARG A 443 14.85 12.45 25.68
C ARG A 443 16.17 12.04 25.01
#